data_825cb51457eb1ec5675927d4fe8bb1d0
#
_entry.id   825cb51457eb1ec5675927d4fe8bb1d0
#
_cell.length_a   1.000
_cell.length_b   1.000
_cell.length_c   1.000
_cell.angle_alpha   90.00
_cell.angle_beta   90.00
_cell.angle_gamma   90.00
#
_symmetry.space_group_name_H-M   'P 1'
#
loop_
_entity.id
_entity.type
_entity.pdbx_description
1 polymer ?
#
loop_
_entity_poly.entity_id
_entity_poly.type
_entity_poly.pdbx_seq_one_letter_code
_entity_poly.pdbx_strand_id
1 'polypeptide(L)'
;MLITKLLTNFCIDMNDLRIEKKFIFGKGKENNLKISLLKNGFSEIFKPRQISSIYLDTENFDFARDNINGVSKRKKIRFRWYNRDLRNIYLEEKAKQNFQVNKIVKKINAEIDKDYIVRDLKKYFYEVKNRFNSFNYQFVLNVNYLRSYWISDNKKYRATIDQNLIINPINNLSFNLNLNETILEFKFLPKYESSFRDFYYKKNFNFRAKKFSKYIQSFNLLEDSGLIT
;
A
#
# COMPACT_ATOMS: atom_id res chain seq x y z
N MET A 1 39.49 5.46 8.39
CA MET A 1 38.59 6.60 8.52
C MET A 1 37.60 6.62 7.33
N LEU A 2 36.86 5.52 7.07
CA LEU A 2 35.95 5.37 5.91
C LEU A 2 34.71 4.53 6.24
N ILE A 3 34.37 4.30 7.52
CA ILE A 3 33.24 3.46 7.96
C ILE A 3 32.07 4.28 8.50
N THR A 4 32.23 5.61 8.66
CA THR A 4 31.25 6.45 9.37
C THR A 4 30.24 7.17 8.46
N LYS A 5 30.23 6.96 7.14
CA LYS A 5 29.37 7.69 6.19
C LYS A 5 28.18 6.92 5.63
N LEU A 6 27.92 5.69 6.09
CA LEU A 6 26.83 4.83 5.59
C LEU A 6 25.61 4.71 6.54
N LEU A 7 25.58 5.47 7.64
CA LEU A 7 24.55 5.34 8.69
C LEU A 7 23.44 6.41 8.65
N THR A 8 23.38 7.28 7.64
CA THR A 8 22.55 8.48 7.70
C THR A 8 21.28 8.48 6.82
N ASN A 9 20.82 7.35 6.31
CA ASN A 9 19.57 7.31 5.51
C ASN A 9 18.47 6.41 6.08
N PHE A 10 18.43 6.23 7.39
CA PHE A 10 17.24 5.71 8.09
C PHE A 10 16.38 6.89 8.54
N CYS A 11 15.61 7.49 7.66
CA CYS A 11 14.52 8.34 8.09
C CYS A 11 13.42 7.45 8.70
N ILE A 12 13.50 7.24 10.02
CA ILE A 12 12.33 6.85 10.81
C ILE A 12 11.46 8.10 10.86
N ASP A 13 10.46 8.16 10.01
CA ASP A 13 9.46 9.22 10.05
C ASP A 13 8.54 8.97 11.26
N MET A 14 9.00 9.37 12.46
CA MET A 14 8.28 9.25 13.73
C MET A 14 6.97 10.08 13.76
N ASN A 15 6.66 10.81 12.69
CA ASN A 15 5.54 11.74 12.62
C ASN A 15 4.30 11.21 11.86
N ASP A 16 4.21 9.94 11.52
CA ASP A 16 3.11 9.45 10.68
C ASP A 16 1.99 8.76 11.49
N LEU A 17 1.69 9.26 12.70
CA LEU A 17 0.45 8.94 13.40
C LEU A 17 -0.72 9.56 12.64
N ARG A 18 -1.13 8.94 11.54
CA ARG A 18 -2.32 9.34 10.77
C ARG A 18 -3.41 8.32 10.93
N ILE A 19 -4.63 8.82 11.12
CA ILE A 19 -5.82 8.01 11.02
C ILE A 19 -6.12 7.75 9.55
N GLU A 20 -6.35 6.49 9.21
CA GLU A 20 -6.77 6.05 7.88
C GLU A 20 -8.19 5.50 7.96
N LYS A 21 -9.13 6.09 7.22
CA LYS A 21 -10.50 5.58 7.05
C LYS A 21 -10.68 5.15 5.60
N LYS A 22 -11.07 3.89 5.38
CA LYS A 22 -11.24 3.31 4.05
C LYS A 22 -12.69 2.98 3.78
N PHE A 23 -13.10 3.24 2.55
CA PHE A 23 -14.44 3.01 2.05
C PHE A 23 -14.34 2.25 0.74
N ILE A 24 -15.09 1.17 0.63
CA ILE A 24 -14.99 0.22 -0.47
C ILE A 24 -16.26 0.30 -1.29
N PHE A 25 -16.09 0.45 -2.59
CA PHE A 25 -17.14 0.55 -3.58
C PHE A 25 -16.91 -0.47 -4.68
N GLY A 26 -17.98 -0.85 -5.38
CA GLY A 26 -17.84 -1.65 -6.59
C GLY A 26 -17.08 -0.89 -7.70
N LYS A 27 -16.55 -1.65 -8.65
CA LYS A 27 -15.87 -1.13 -9.84
C LYS A 27 -16.76 -0.12 -10.59
N GLY A 28 -16.16 0.91 -11.17
CA GLY A 28 -16.87 1.93 -11.96
C GLY A 28 -17.46 3.08 -11.13
N LYS A 29 -17.22 3.13 -9.81
CA LYS A 29 -17.69 4.22 -8.95
C LYS A 29 -16.73 5.40 -8.82
N GLU A 30 -15.56 5.31 -9.46
CA GLU A 30 -14.48 6.31 -9.33
C GLU A 30 -14.89 7.73 -9.75
N ASN A 31 -15.65 7.89 -10.84
CA ASN A 31 -16.11 9.21 -11.29
C ASN A 31 -17.12 9.82 -10.31
N ASN A 32 -18.04 9.02 -9.78
CA ASN A 32 -18.98 9.49 -8.76
C ASN A 32 -18.24 9.93 -7.48
N LEU A 33 -17.19 9.22 -7.10
CA LEU A 33 -16.36 9.57 -5.95
C LEU A 33 -15.58 10.86 -6.18
N LYS A 34 -15.00 11.04 -7.38
CA LYS A 34 -14.33 12.29 -7.76
C LYS A 34 -15.27 13.48 -7.71
N ILE A 35 -16.46 13.36 -8.30
CA ILE A 35 -17.50 14.42 -8.26
C ILE A 35 -17.89 14.70 -6.80
N SER A 36 -18.07 13.66 -5.98
CA SER A 36 -18.37 13.82 -4.56
C SER A 36 -17.29 14.57 -3.81
N LEU A 37 -16.01 14.25 -4.07
CA LEU A 37 -14.88 14.97 -3.46
C LEU A 37 -14.85 16.43 -3.88
N LEU A 38 -15.00 16.74 -5.18
CA LEU A 38 -15.07 18.11 -5.70
C LEU A 38 -16.21 18.91 -5.04
N LYS A 39 -17.42 18.37 -4.98
CA LYS A 39 -18.58 19.00 -4.35
C LYS A 39 -18.38 19.28 -2.84
N ASN A 40 -17.46 18.55 -2.22
CA ASN A 40 -17.16 18.64 -0.80
C ASN A 40 -15.86 19.38 -0.48
N GLY A 41 -15.37 20.21 -1.41
CA GLY A 41 -14.21 21.07 -1.20
C GLY A 41 -12.89 20.29 -1.19
N PHE A 42 -12.74 19.30 -2.06
CA PHE A 42 -11.45 18.68 -2.36
C PHE A 42 -11.01 19.03 -3.78
N SER A 43 -9.73 19.22 -3.95
CA SER A 43 -9.07 19.41 -5.24
C SER A 43 -8.07 18.29 -5.52
N GLU A 44 -7.91 17.89 -6.78
CA GLU A 44 -6.88 16.96 -7.19
C GLU A 44 -5.52 17.65 -7.18
N ILE A 45 -4.51 17.04 -6.53
CA ILE A 45 -3.18 17.66 -6.33
C ILE A 45 -2.12 17.13 -7.26
N PHE A 46 -2.33 15.96 -7.86
CA PHE A 46 -1.41 15.34 -8.81
C PHE A 46 -2.18 14.59 -9.88
N LYS A 47 -1.61 14.49 -11.08
CA LYS A 47 -2.11 13.54 -12.09
C LYS A 47 -2.15 12.12 -11.50
N PRO A 48 -3.16 11.32 -11.83
CA PRO A 48 -3.23 9.95 -11.39
C PRO A 48 -1.96 9.16 -11.72
N ARG A 49 -1.51 8.32 -10.80
CA ARG A 49 -0.30 7.52 -10.96
C ARG A 49 -0.63 6.03 -10.94
N GLN A 50 -0.05 5.30 -11.86
CA GLN A 50 -0.02 3.84 -11.76
C GLN A 50 0.90 3.45 -10.61
N ILE A 51 0.44 2.57 -9.75
CA ILE A 51 1.23 2.02 -8.64
C ILE A 51 1.34 0.53 -8.85
N SER A 52 2.55 0.02 -8.75
CA SER A 52 2.86 -1.41 -8.75
C SER A 52 3.51 -1.77 -7.42
N SER A 53 3.13 -2.91 -6.86
CA SER A 53 3.68 -3.38 -5.59
C SER A 53 3.80 -4.89 -5.57
N ILE A 54 5.01 -5.41 -5.40
CA ILE A 54 5.25 -6.83 -5.13
C ILE A 54 5.31 -7.02 -3.62
N TYR A 55 4.47 -7.89 -3.08
CA TYR A 55 4.41 -8.22 -1.66
C TYR A 55 5.24 -9.44 -1.33
N LEU A 56 5.88 -9.38 -0.16
CA LEU A 56 6.67 -10.46 0.41
C LEU A 56 5.99 -10.97 1.68
N ASP A 57 6.14 -12.29 1.91
CA ASP A 57 5.68 -12.95 3.15
C ASP A 57 6.69 -14.03 3.56
N THR A 58 6.49 -14.65 4.69
CA THR A 58 7.19 -15.88 5.07
C THR A 58 6.75 -17.06 4.20
N GLU A 59 7.46 -18.17 4.25
CA GLU A 59 7.09 -19.40 3.53
C GLU A 59 5.70 -19.91 3.94
N ASN A 60 5.31 -19.68 5.21
CA ASN A 60 4.01 -20.08 5.76
C ASN A 60 2.92 -18.98 5.65
N PHE A 61 3.18 -17.87 4.94
CA PHE A 61 2.27 -16.73 4.82
C PHE A 61 1.85 -16.11 6.16
N ASP A 62 2.75 -16.07 7.15
CA ASP A 62 2.44 -15.59 8.50
C ASP A 62 1.93 -14.16 8.50
N PHE A 63 2.44 -13.26 7.62
CA PHE A 63 1.96 -11.88 7.58
C PHE A 63 0.53 -11.78 7.06
N ALA A 64 0.14 -12.63 6.11
CA ALA A 64 -1.24 -12.72 5.64
C ALA A 64 -2.14 -13.26 6.75
N ARG A 65 -1.79 -14.40 7.34
CA ARG A 65 -2.54 -15.06 8.42
C ARG A 65 -2.71 -14.18 9.65
N ASP A 66 -1.65 -13.50 10.12
CA ASP A 66 -1.70 -12.55 11.23
C ASP A 66 -2.68 -11.39 10.95
N ASN A 67 -2.73 -10.93 9.70
CA ASN A 67 -3.67 -9.87 9.32
C ASN A 67 -5.11 -10.38 9.28
N ILE A 68 -5.37 -11.59 8.77
CA ILE A 68 -6.68 -12.23 8.71
C ILE A 68 -7.19 -12.47 10.14
N ASN A 69 -6.36 -13.05 10.98
CA ASN A 69 -6.68 -13.39 12.38
C ASN A 69 -6.73 -12.16 13.31
N GLY A 70 -6.39 -10.97 12.80
CA GLY A 70 -6.47 -9.74 13.59
C GLY A 70 -5.41 -9.62 14.69
N VAL A 71 -4.31 -10.41 14.61
CA VAL A 71 -3.20 -10.38 15.57
C VAL A 71 -2.70 -8.95 15.75
N SER A 72 -2.41 -8.57 17.01
CA SER A 72 -2.00 -7.18 17.33
C SER A 72 -0.66 -6.79 16.71
N LYS A 73 0.30 -7.74 16.64
CA LYS A 73 1.60 -7.56 15.99
C LYS A 73 1.54 -8.08 14.56
N ARG A 74 1.59 -7.18 13.59
CA ARG A 74 1.44 -7.50 12.17
C ARG A 74 2.47 -6.78 11.32
N LYS A 75 2.93 -7.43 10.28
CA LYS A 75 3.92 -6.90 9.35
C LYS A 75 3.39 -6.95 7.90
N LYS A 76 3.87 -6.04 7.06
CA LYS A 76 3.72 -6.07 5.61
C LYS A 76 4.99 -5.56 4.98
N ILE A 77 5.51 -6.30 4.04
CA ILE A 77 6.72 -5.94 3.29
C ILE A 77 6.36 -5.92 1.81
N ARG A 78 6.87 -4.91 1.09
CA ARG A 78 6.67 -4.83 -0.35
C ARG A 78 7.75 -4.02 -1.02
N PHE A 79 8.02 -4.34 -2.27
CA PHE A 79 8.63 -3.44 -3.22
C PHE A 79 7.54 -2.61 -3.90
N ARG A 80 7.80 -1.31 -4.14
CA ARG A 80 6.84 -0.40 -4.77
C ARG A 80 7.52 0.53 -5.73
N TRP A 81 6.87 0.75 -6.88
CA TRP A 81 7.27 1.78 -7.85
C TRP A 81 6.05 2.45 -8.46
N TYR A 82 6.28 3.54 -9.20
CA TYR A 82 5.26 4.41 -9.76
C TYR A 82 5.45 4.57 -11.25
N ASN A 83 4.36 4.63 -12.04
CA ASN A 83 4.35 4.93 -13.47
C ASN A 83 5.30 4.04 -14.30
N ARG A 84 5.49 2.79 -13.91
CA ARG A 84 6.44 1.84 -14.52
C ARG A 84 7.91 2.30 -14.46
N ASP A 85 8.26 3.26 -13.62
CA ASP A 85 9.63 3.73 -13.43
C ASP A 85 10.40 2.80 -12.48
N LEU A 86 11.15 1.89 -13.05
CA LEU A 86 11.96 0.90 -12.32
C LEU A 86 13.27 1.48 -11.75
N ARG A 87 13.65 2.72 -12.10
CA ARG A 87 14.80 3.42 -11.50
C ARG A 87 14.48 3.94 -10.09
N ASN A 88 13.21 4.01 -9.74
CA ASN A 88 12.73 4.53 -8.47
C ASN A 88 11.85 3.49 -7.76
N ILE A 89 12.46 2.39 -7.33
CA ILE A 89 11.78 1.35 -6.55
C ILE A 89 12.07 1.57 -5.07
N TYR A 90 11.08 1.33 -4.23
CA TYR A 90 11.15 1.47 -2.78
C TYR A 90 10.80 0.14 -2.10
N LEU A 91 11.66 -0.29 -1.19
CA LEU A 91 11.32 -1.34 -0.23
C LEU A 91 10.61 -0.68 0.96
N GLU A 92 9.37 -1.08 1.20
CA GLU A 92 8.54 -0.57 2.28
C GLU A 92 8.21 -1.69 3.27
N GLU A 93 8.49 -1.45 4.54
CA GLU A 93 8.03 -2.29 5.65
C GLU A 93 7.04 -1.47 6.49
N LYS A 94 5.87 -2.04 6.76
CA LYS A 94 4.89 -1.48 7.69
C LYS A 94 4.65 -2.52 8.79
N ALA A 95 5.14 -2.23 9.98
CA ALA A 95 4.88 -3.02 11.18
C ALA A 95 3.83 -2.31 12.02
N LYS A 96 2.88 -3.07 12.55
CA LYS A 96 1.91 -2.60 13.53
C LYS A 96 2.05 -3.44 14.78
N GLN A 97 2.14 -2.78 15.93
CA GLN A 97 2.09 -3.42 17.23
C GLN A 97 1.09 -2.67 18.09
N ASN A 98 -0.01 -3.32 18.46
CA ASN A 98 -1.14 -2.69 19.13
C ASN A 98 -1.66 -1.49 18.32
N PHE A 99 -1.53 -0.28 18.87
CA PHE A 99 -1.95 0.99 18.23
C PHE A 99 -0.80 1.68 17.49
N GLN A 100 0.44 1.26 17.72
CA GLN A 100 1.61 1.87 17.10
C GLN A 100 1.83 1.30 15.69
N VAL A 101 2.12 2.18 14.76
CA VAL A 101 2.47 1.83 13.38
C VAL A 101 3.85 2.38 13.09
N ASN A 102 4.77 1.50 12.77
CA ASN A 102 6.10 1.85 12.30
C ASN A 102 6.19 1.61 10.80
N LYS A 103 6.69 2.58 10.05
CA LYS A 103 6.88 2.49 8.61
C LYS A 103 8.33 2.80 8.25
N ILE A 104 8.98 1.87 7.59
CA ILE A 104 10.33 2.03 7.05
C ILE A 104 10.20 2.06 5.54
N VAL A 105 10.83 3.04 4.89
CA VAL A 105 10.90 3.18 3.44
C VAL A 105 12.35 3.33 3.04
N LYS A 106 12.82 2.48 2.14
CA LYS A 106 14.17 2.54 1.61
C LYS A 106 14.12 2.53 0.08
N LYS A 107 14.70 3.54 -0.56
CA LYS A 107 14.95 3.48 -2.01
C LYS A 107 15.99 2.40 -2.27
N ILE A 108 15.74 1.54 -3.26
CA ILE A 108 16.71 0.55 -3.69
C ILE A 108 17.64 1.16 -4.75
N ASN A 109 18.92 0.85 -4.63
CA ASN A 109 19.94 1.26 -5.60
C ASN A 109 20.39 0.01 -6.35
N ALA A 110 19.54 -0.46 -7.26
CA ALA A 110 19.83 -1.59 -8.13
C ALA A 110 19.25 -1.30 -9.52
N GLU A 111 19.93 -1.77 -10.52
CA GLU A 111 19.39 -1.81 -11.88
C GLU A 111 18.41 -2.98 -11.97
N ILE A 112 17.18 -2.69 -12.37
CA ILE A 112 16.10 -3.67 -12.48
C ILE A 112 15.67 -3.73 -13.93
N ASP A 113 15.85 -4.90 -14.53
CA ASP A 113 15.35 -5.18 -15.86
C ASP A 113 13.83 -5.43 -15.83
N LYS A 114 13.12 -4.81 -16.75
CA LYS A 114 11.67 -4.92 -16.86
C LYS A 114 11.21 -6.37 -17.09
N ASP A 115 11.95 -7.14 -17.87
CA ASP A 115 11.59 -8.51 -18.23
C ASP A 115 11.97 -9.51 -17.13
N TYR A 116 12.85 -9.11 -16.21
CA TYR A 116 13.38 -9.94 -15.12
C TYR A 116 13.16 -9.34 -13.73
N ILE A 117 12.16 -8.48 -13.59
CA ILE A 117 11.92 -7.69 -12.37
C ILE A 117 11.92 -8.53 -11.07
N VAL A 118 11.27 -9.69 -11.08
CA VAL A 118 11.21 -10.58 -9.90
C VAL A 118 12.58 -11.15 -9.56
N ARG A 119 13.33 -11.59 -10.58
CA ARG A 119 14.69 -12.12 -10.43
C ARG A 119 15.62 -11.05 -9.81
N ASP A 120 15.60 -9.86 -10.35
CA ASP A 120 16.51 -8.80 -9.94
C ASP A 120 16.15 -8.26 -8.55
N LEU A 121 14.86 -8.14 -8.24
CA LEU A 121 14.41 -7.79 -6.90
C LEU A 121 14.75 -8.88 -5.88
N LYS A 122 14.66 -10.17 -6.24
CA LYS A 122 15.10 -11.27 -5.39
C LYS A 122 16.60 -11.16 -5.11
N LYS A 123 17.43 -10.97 -6.15
CA LYS A 123 18.87 -10.81 -6.00
C LYS A 123 19.19 -9.66 -5.04
N TYR A 124 18.63 -8.46 -5.27
CA TYR A 124 18.81 -7.33 -4.38
C TYR A 124 18.38 -7.64 -2.94
N PHE A 125 17.25 -8.29 -2.77
CA PHE A 125 16.72 -8.62 -1.44
C PHE A 125 17.65 -9.57 -0.69
N TYR A 126 18.20 -10.58 -1.35
CA TYR A 126 19.17 -11.51 -0.75
C TYR A 126 20.49 -10.83 -0.35
N GLU A 127 20.96 -9.85 -1.13
CA GLU A 127 22.17 -9.07 -0.79
C GLU A 127 21.97 -8.19 0.45
N VAL A 128 20.77 -7.70 0.71
CA VAL A 128 20.46 -6.84 1.85
C VAL A 128 19.79 -7.55 3.02
N LYS A 129 19.43 -8.81 2.87
CA LYS A 129 18.65 -9.62 3.83
C LYS A 129 19.29 -9.69 5.21
N ASN A 130 20.63 -9.71 5.31
CA ASN A 130 21.37 -9.74 6.59
C ASN A 130 21.11 -8.50 7.46
N ARG A 131 20.54 -7.44 6.89
CA ARG A 131 20.16 -6.21 7.61
C ARG A 131 18.72 -6.23 8.13
N PHE A 132 17.89 -7.22 7.73
CA PHE A 132 16.46 -7.33 8.04
C PHE A 132 16.11 -8.54 8.88
N ASN A 133 16.99 -8.97 9.82
CA ASN A 133 16.78 -10.17 10.65
C ASN A 133 16.35 -11.39 9.80
N SER A 134 17.29 -12.10 9.30
CA SER A 134 17.39 -13.50 8.83
C SER A 134 16.13 -14.37 8.58
N PHE A 135 14.99 -13.81 8.20
CA PHE A 135 13.84 -14.60 7.78
C PHE A 135 13.90 -14.87 6.28
N ASN A 136 13.59 -16.08 5.87
CA ASN A 136 13.36 -16.41 4.48
C ASN A 136 11.99 -15.85 4.08
N TYR A 137 11.98 -14.74 3.33
CA TYR A 137 10.77 -14.21 2.74
C TYR A 137 10.66 -14.67 1.30
N GLN A 138 9.46 -15.04 0.93
CA GLN A 138 9.09 -15.32 -0.46
C GLN A 138 8.36 -14.12 -1.08
N PHE A 139 8.49 -13.98 -2.38
CA PHE A 139 7.71 -13.06 -3.19
C PHE A 139 6.38 -13.74 -3.50
N VAL A 140 5.26 -13.12 -3.15
CA VAL A 140 3.95 -13.77 -3.20
C VAL A 140 3.13 -13.31 -4.39
N LEU A 141 2.88 -12.02 -4.50
CA LEU A 141 1.98 -11.47 -5.51
C LEU A 141 2.34 -10.03 -5.87
N ASN A 142 1.93 -9.61 -7.05
CA ASN A 142 2.00 -8.24 -7.52
C ASN A 142 0.59 -7.63 -7.54
N VAL A 143 0.47 -6.37 -7.11
CA VAL A 143 -0.77 -5.59 -7.22
C VAL A 143 -0.50 -4.30 -7.97
N ASN A 144 -1.25 -4.11 -9.04
CA ASN A 144 -1.23 -2.90 -9.86
C ASN A 144 -2.55 -2.14 -9.72
N TYR A 145 -2.51 -0.82 -9.67
CA TYR A 145 -3.70 0.01 -9.62
C TYR A 145 -3.41 1.45 -10.01
N LEU A 146 -4.44 2.18 -10.41
CA LEU A 146 -4.37 3.61 -10.68
C LEU A 146 -4.84 4.38 -9.44
N ARG A 147 -4.07 5.39 -8.99
CA ARG A 147 -4.38 6.22 -7.82
C ARG A 147 -4.47 7.70 -8.19
N SER A 148 -5.59 8.31 -7.85
CA SER A 148 -5.71 9.76 -7.80
C SER A 148 -5.53 10.30 -6.37
N TYR A 149 -5.10 11.56 -6.25
CA TYR A 149 -4.69 12.18 -5.00
C TYR A 149 -5.44 13.50 -4.80
N TRP A 150 -6.06 13.65 -3.65
CA TRP A 150 -6.95 14.75 -3.33
C TRP A 150 -6.60 15.38 -1.99
N ILE A 151 -6.84 16.68 -1.86
CA ILE A 151 -6.69 17.43 -0.62
C ILE A 151 -7.91 18.30 -0.41
N SER A 152 -8.37 18.42 0.84
CA SER A 152 -9.43 19.35 1.21
C SER A 152 -8.92 20.79 1.17
N ASP A 153 -9.82 21.77 0.92
CA ASP A 153 -9.49 23.21 0.86
C ASP A 153 -8.77 23.69 2.11
N ASN A 154 -9.17 23.19 3.28
CA ASN A 154 -8.53 23.51 4.56
C ASN A 154 -7.21 22.74 4.80
N LYS A 155 -6.77 21.90 3.85
CA LYS A 155 -5.55 21.06 3.88
C LYS A 155 -5.46 20.09 5.07
N LYS A 156 -6.53 19.89 5.83
CA LYS A 156 -6.55 18.97 6.99
C LYS A 156 -6.73 17.51 6.58
N TYR A 157 -7.42 17.25 5.46
CA TYR A 157 -7.78 15.92 5.00
C TYR A 157 -7.16 15.65 3.64
N ARG A 158 -6.49 14.53 3.52
CA ARG A 158 -6.06 13.98 2.24
C ARG A 158 -6.97 12.82 1.88
N ALA A 159 -7.29 12.67 0.60
CA ALA A 159 -8.00 11.51 0.10
C ALA A 159 -7.26 10.89 -1.07
N THR A 160 -7.41 9.58 -1.25
CA THR A 160 -6.94 8.86 -2.44
C THR A 160 -8.06 7.97 -2.95
N ILE A 161 -8.20 7.88 -4.28
CA ILE A 161 -9.07 6.90 -4.92
C ILE A 161 -8.18 5.92 -5.67
N ASP A 162 -8.28 4.63 -5.32
CA ASP A 162 -7.60 3.53 -5.99
C ASP A 162 -8.61 2.76 -6.83
N GLN A 163 -8.30 2.57 -8.10
CA GLN A 163 -9.16 1.94 -9.08
C GLN A 163 -8.38 1.00 -9.99
N ASN A 164 -9.09 0.13 -10.71
CA ASN A 164 -8.50 -0.84 -11.65
C ASN A 164 -7.40 -1.69 -10.98
N LEU A 165 -7.78 -2.35 -9.88
CA LEU A 165 -6.87 -3.21 -9.17
C LEU A 165 -6.70 -4.53 -9.92
N ILE A 166 -5.47 -4.79 -10.36
CA ILE A 166 -5.06 -6.02 -11.06
C ILE A 166 -4.05 -6.73 -10.16
N ILE A 167 -4.27 -8.03 -9.98
CA ILE A 167 -3.45 -8.90 -9.16
C ILE A 167 -2.81 -9.95 -10.07
N ASN A 168 -1.52 -10.17 -9.86
CA ASN A 168 -0.74 -11.18 -10.57
C ASN A 168 -0.06 -12.09 -9.54
N PRO A 169 -0.21 -13.43 -9.62
CA PRO A 169 0.63 -14.33 -8.85
C PRO A 169 2.08 -14.17 -9.31
N ILE A 170 3.03 -14.32 -8.38
CA ILE A 170 4.44 -14.03 -8.69
C ILE A 170 5.07 -15.05 -9.65
N ASN A 171 4.54 -16.26 -9.68
CA ASN A 171 4.97 -17.33 -10.59
C ASN A 171 4.44 -17.16 -12.03
N ASN A 172 3.42 -16.30 -12.21
CA ASN A 172 2.86 -15.97 -13.53
C ASN A 172 2.35 -14.52 -13.56
N LEU A 173 3.26 -13.57 -13.84
CA LEU A 173 2.94 -12.14 -13.90
C LEU A 173 2.05 -11.74 -15.07
N SER A 174 1.90 -12.59 -16.09
CA SER A 174 0.99 -12.37 -17.22
C SER A 174 -0.46 -12.72 -16.89
N PHE A 175 -0.68 -13.56 -15.87
CA PHE A 175 -2.01 -13.90 -15.40
C PHE A 175 -2.62 -12.74 -14.60
N ASN A 176 -3.81 -12.28 -14.98
CA ASN A 176 -4.44 -11.11 -14.39
C ASN A 176 -5.76 -11.49 -13.70
N LEU A 177 -5.84 -11.27 -12.40
CA LEU A 177 -7.10 -11.28 -11.66
C LEU A 177 -7.52 -9.83 -11.35
N ASN A 178 -8.78 -9.52 -11.53
CA ASN A 178 -9.33 -8.20 -11.21
C ASN A 178 -9.96 -8.21 -9.82
N LEU A 179 -9.52 -7.30 -8.97
CA LEU A 179 -10.25 -6.97 -7.75
C LEU A 179 -11.30 -5.91 -8.12
N ASN A 180 -12.58 -6.30 -8.06
CA ASN A 180 -13.68 -5.47 -8.55
C ASN A 180 -14.10 -4.38 -7.55
N GLU A 181 -13.12 -3.73 -6.91
CA GLU A 181 -13.34 -2.65 -5.97
C GLU A 181 -12.65 -1.36 -6.41
N THR A 182 -13.31 -0.27 -6.03
CA THR A 182 -12.76 1.08 -5.98
C THR A 182 -12.62 1.47 -4.51
N ILE A 183 -11.46 1.96 -4.11
CA ILE A 183 -11.13 2.24 -2.71
C ILE A 183 -10.95 3.75 -2.54
N LEU A 184 -11.80 4.36 -1.72
CA LEU A 184 -11.60 5.71 -1.22
C LEU A 184 -10.94 5.63 0.16
N GLU A 185 -9.81 6.29 0.35
CA GLU A 185 -9.10 6.34 1.63
C GLU A 185 -8.90 7.80 2.05
N PHE A 186 -9.40 8.17 3.23
CA PHE A 186 -9.07 9.43 3.87
C PHE A 186 -7.93 9.26 4.87
N LYS A 187 -7.03 10.26 4.91
CA LYS A 187 -5.91 10.35 5.86
C LYS A 187 -5.88 11.72 6.51
N PHE A 188 -5.77 11.72 7.85
CA PHE A 188 -5.70 12.95 8.64
C PHE A 188 -4.99 12.71 9.97
N LEU A 189 -4.52 13.79 10.60
CA LEU A 189 -3.88 13.70 11.91
C LEU A 189 -4.94 13.40 13.00
N PRO A 190 -4.58 12.68 14.09
CA PRO A 190 -5.51 12.34 15.18
C PRO A 190 -6.25 13.54 15.75
N LYS A 191 -5.59 14.70 15.88
CA LYS A 191 -6.22 15.96 16.36
C LYS A 191 -7.40 16.44 15.51
N TYR A 192 -7.55 15.92 14.29
CA TYR A 192 -8.66 16.26 13.39
C TYR A 192 -9.75 15.17 13.34
N GLU A 193 -9.72 14.16 14.19
CA GLU A 193 -10.67 13.04 14.11
C GLU A 193 -12.12 13.52 14.39
N SER A 194 -12.32 14.35 15.41
CA SER A 194 -13.64 14.92 15.71
C SER A 194 -14.14 15.78 14.55
N SER A 195 -13.31 16.73 14.09
CA SER A 195 -13.69 17.60 12.97
C SER A 195 -13.88 16.84 11.66
N PHE A 196 -13.18 15.74 11.45
CA PHE A 196 -13.42 14.86 10.29
C PHE A 196 -14.77 14.16 10.40
N ARG A 197 -15.15 13.69 11.58
CA ARG A 197 -16.46 13.06 11.81
C ARG A 197 -17.58 14.02 11.52
N ASP A 198 -17.50 15.26 12.03
CA ASP A 198 -18.51 16.31 11.78
C ASP A 198 -18.58 16.68 10.29
N PHE A 199 -17.42 16.84 9.64
CA PHE A 199 -17.33 17.05 8.20
C PHE A 199 -17.99 15.91 7.44
N TYR A 200 -17.68 14.66 7.79
CA TYR A 200 -18.18 13.48 7.13
C TYR A 200 -19.70 13.37 7.19
N TYR A 201 -20.31 13.63 8.35
CA TYR A 201 -21.75 13.58 8.52
C TYR A 201 -22.47 14.79 7.86
N LYS A 202 -21.96 16.00 8.02
CA LYS A 202 -22.52 17.23 7.42
C LYS A 202 -22.54 17.20 5.90
N LYS A 203 -21.59 16.51 5.30
CA LYS A 203 -21.43 16.38 3.85
C LYS A 203 -22.11 15.13 3.26
N ASN A 204 -22.95 14.46 4.06
CA ASN A 204 -23.71 13.28 3.64
C ASN A 204 -22.88 12.21 2.96
N PHE A 205 -21.66 11.98 3.42
CA PHE A 205 -20.89 10.81 3.03
C PHE A 205 -21.51 9.57 3.71
N ASN A 206 -22.56 9.00 3.12
CA ASN A 206 -23.27 7.84 3.64
C ASN A 206 -22.52 6.52 3.38
N PHE A 207 -21.20 6.50 3.62
CA PHE A 207 -20.38 5.33 3.40
C PHE A 207 -19.95 4.73 4.74
N ARG A 208 -19.92 3.43 4.85
CA ARG A 208 -19.42 2.75 6.05
C ARG A 208 -17.93 2.43 5.88
N ALA A 209 -17.10 2.90 6.79
CA ALA A 209 -15.69 2.54 6.81
C ALA A 209 -15.51 1.04 7.05
N LYS A 210 -14.63 0.42 6.27
CA LYS A 210 -14.30 -1.01 6.36
C LYS A 210 -12.80 -1.21 6.55
N LYS A 211 -12.43 -2.29 7.25
CA LYS A 211 -11.05 -2.77 7.22
C LYS A 211 -10.76 -3.30 5.81
N PHE A 212 -9.69 -2.80 5.19
CA PHE A 212 -9.29 -3.25 3.86
C PHE A 212 -7.76 -3.24 3.73
N SER A 213 -7.23 -4.30 3.18
CA SER A 213 -5.83 -4.43 2.82
C SER A 213 -5.72 -5.02 1.43
N LYS A 214 -5.10 -4.30 0.50
CA LYS A 214 -4.86 -4.81 -0.85
C LYS A 214 -4.17 -6.17 -0.81
N TYR A 215 -3.10 -6.29 0.01
CA TYR A 215 -2.39 -7.56 0.15
C TYR A 215 -3.31 -8.70 0.55
N ILE A 216 -4.11 -8.52 1.60
CA ILE A 216 -4.96 -9.61 2.12
C ILE A 216 -6.09 -9.97 1.14
N GLN A 217 -6.76 -8.96 0.54
CA GLN A 217 -7.79 -9.25 -0.45
C GLN A 217 -7.21 -9.96 -1.68
N SER A 218 -6.01 -9.55 -2.10
CA SER A 218 -5.31 -10.21 -3.20
C SER A 218 -4.85 -11.62 -2.85
N PHE A 219 -4.37 -11.82 -1.64
CA PHE A 219 -3.96 -13.12 -1.12
C PHE A 219 -5.14 -14.09 -1.11
N ASN A 220 -6.25 -13.71 -0.48
CA ASN A 220 -7.45 -14.54 -0.41
C ASN A 220 -7.97 -14.91 -1.81
N LEU A 221 -8.00 -13.94 -2.75
CA LEU A 221 -8.45 -14.19 -4.11
C LEU A 221 -7.55 -15.21 -4.84
N LEU A 222 -6.24 -15.17 -4.61
CA LEU A 222 -5.30 -16.14 -5.20
C LEU A 222 -5.41 -17.52 -4.52
N GLU A 223 -5.60 -17.54 -3.19
CA GLU A 223 -5.81 -18.77 -2.42
C GLU A 223 -7.12 -19.46 -2.84
N ASP A 224 -8.23 -18.72 -2.91
CA ASP A 224 -9.53 -19.20 -3.38
C ASP A 224 -9.49 -19.72 -4.84
N SER A 225 -8.57 -19.19 -5.64
CA SER A 225 -8.33 -19.61 -7.03
C SER A 225 -7.33 -20.77 -7.17
N GLY A 226 -6.77 -21.27 -6.06
CA GLY A 226 -5.75 -22.33 -6.06
C GLY A 226 -4.41 -21.93 -6.67
N LEU A 227 -4.12 -20.62 -6.77
CA LEU A 227 -2.90 -20.10 -7.38
C LEU A 227 -1.75 -19.89 -6.37
N ILE A 228 -2.05 -19.94 -5.09
CA ILE A 228 -1.12 -20.02 -3.97
C ILE A 228 -1.65 -21.03 -2.97
N THR A 229 -0.76 -21.85 -2.39
CA THR A 229 -1.09 -22.90 -1.39
C THR A 229 -0.12 -22.85 -0.23
#